data_981d009621164fc9c42ca6b6b1799910
#
_entry.id   981d009621164fc9c42ca6b6b1799910
#
_cell.length_a   1.000
_cell.length_b   1.000
_cell.length_c   1.000
_cell.angle_alpha   90.00
_cell.angle_beta   90.00
_cell.angle_gamma   90.00
#
_symmetry.space_group_name_H-M   'P 1'
#
loop_
_entity.id
_entity.type
_entity.pdbx_description
1 polymer ?
#
loop_
_entity_poly.entity_id
_entity_poly.type
_entity_poly.pdbx_seq_one_letter_code
_entity_poly.pdbx_strand_id
1 'polypeptide(L)'
;MKRRHMTALGATVCVTALAAVAVIALPASGTAPPGSAFFTKLDGEHSVPHADPDGYGTFSASFSGTKLCYGLQVFKIGAGPLTAHIHQAPVGANGPIKVGLNVPSSGVAGASAACTTLTTTLANAIKANPHAYYVNVHTNAFPNGAIRGQLFQATAGQDQ
;
A
#
# COMPACT_ATOMS: atom_id res chain seq x y z
N MET A 1 65.83 -9.49 70.12
CA MET A 1 65.35 -10.06 68.79
C MET A 1 64.00 -9.53 68.51
N LYS A 2 63.85 -8.52 67.61
CA LYS A 2 62.52 -7.95 67.17
C LYS A 2 62.22 -8.45 65.77
N ARG A 3 61.14 -9.23 65.60
CA ARG A 3 60.61 -9.66 64.31
C ARG A 3 59.76 -8.53 63.77
N ARG A 4 60.06 -8.07 62.56
CA ARG A 4 59.29 -7.11 61.81
C ARG A 4 58.27 -7.88 60.95
N HIS A 5 57.03 -7.61 61.16
CA HIS A 5 55.97 -8.10 60.26
C HIS A 5 55.87 -7.16 59.06
N MET A 6 56.07 -7.70 57.84
CA MET A 6 55.76 -7.03 56.57
C MET A 6 54.32 -7.28 56.21
N THR A 7 53.52 -6.24 56.21
CA THR A 7 52.14 -6.24 55.66
C THR A 7 52.22 -6.01 54.15
N ALA A 8 51.77 -6.99 53.37
CA ALA A 8 51.67 -6.87 51.96
C ALA A 8 50.32 -6.15 51.62
N LEU A 9 50.38 -5.00 50.94
CA LEU A 9 49.20 -4.33 50.35
C LEU A 9 48.86 -5.07 49.10
N GLY A 10 47.64 -5.73 49.08
CA GLY A 10 47.04 -6.26 47.90
C GLY A 10 46.38 -5.14 47.10
N ALA A 11 46.87 -4.88 45.90
CA ALA A 11 46.20 -3.97 44.95
C ALA A 11 45.07 -4.72 44.25
N THR A 12 43.84 -4.36 44.55
CA THR A 12 42.63 -4.84 43.82
C THR A 12 42.53 -4.08 42.50
N VAL A 13 42.79 -4.76 41.41
CA VAL A 13 42.52 -4.23 40.05
C VAL A 13 41.05 -4.40 39.73
N CYS A 14 40.32 -3.30 39.70
CA CYS A 14 38.91 -3.27 39.26
C CYS A 14 38.88 -3.23 37.75
N VAL A 15 38.61 -4.36 37.10
CA VAL A 15 38.39 -4.44 35.63
C VAL A 15 36.98 -4.00 35.36
N THR A 16 36.77 -2.77 34.90
CA THR A 16 35.49 -2.29 34.40
C THR A 16 35.29 -2.81 32.97
N ALA A 17 34.44 -3.80 32.79
CA ALA A 17 34.01 -4.25 31.47
C ALA A 17 33.10 -3.17 30.86
N LEU A 18 33.55 -2.43 29.85
CA LEU A 18 32.69 -1.62 29.01
C LEU A 18 31.90 -2.55 28.11
N ALA A 19 30.60 -2.71 28.39
CA ALA A 19 29.69 -3.33 27.48
C ALA A 19 29.42 -2.37 26.30
N ALA A 20 29.95 -2.68 25.13
CA ALA A 20 29.62 -1.98 23.90
C ALA A 20 28.16 -2.29 23.52
N VAL A 21 27.25 -1.34 23.67
CA VAL A 21 25.87 -1.44 23.15
C VAL A 21 25.95 -1.26 21.65
N ALA A 22 25.79 -2.35 20.90
CA ALA A 22 25.62 -2.29 19.46
C ALA A 22 24.26 -1.67 19.16
N VAL A 23 24.24 -0.42 18.71
CA VAL A 23 23.04 0.23 18.16
C VAL A 23 22.76 -0.42 16.80
N ILE A 24 21.77 -1.33 16.75
CA ILE A 24 21.26 -1.85 15.49
C ILE A 24 20.48 -0.71 14.85
N ALA A 25 21.06 -0.07 13.86
CA ALA A 25 20.35 0.88 13.02
C ALA A 25 19.29 0.09 12.24
N LEU A 26 18.01 0.27 12.58
CA LEU A 26 16.91 -0.20 11.76
C LEU A 26 17.03 0.47 10.38
N PRO A 27 16.83 -0.27 9.26
CA PRO A 27 16.79 0.37 7.96
C PRO A 27 15.70 1.42 7.98
N ALA A 28 16.04 2.66 7.63
CA ALA A 28 15.07 3.71 7.44
C ALA A 28 14.01 3.20 6.47
N SER A 29 12.75 3.19 6.88
CA SER A 29 11.63 2.90 5.98
C SER A 29 11.76 3.85 4.80
N GLY A 30 12.16 3.32 3.65
CA GLY A 30 12.36 4.12 2.45
C GLY A 30 11.05 4.81 2.09
N THR A 31 10.99 6.11 2.31
CA THR A 31 9.86 6.91 1.81
C THR A 31 9.83 6.74 0.29
N ALA A 32 8.72 6.23 -0.24
CA ALA A 32 8.56 6.11 -1.68
C ALA A 32 8.81 7.47 -2.34
N PRO A 33 9.48 7.53 -3.50
CA PRO A 33 9.69 8.79 -4.19
C PRO A 33 8.36 9.53 -4.40
N PRO A 34 8.32 10.88 -4.27
CA PRO A 34 7.13 11.65 -4.56
C PRO A 34 6.57 11.27 -5.94
N GLY A 35 5.28 11.01 -6.02
CA GLY A 35 4.63 10.62 -7.27
C GLY A 35 4.57 9.11 -7.55
N SER A 36 5.01 8.26 -6.63
CA SER A 36 5.00 6.80 -6.82
C SER A 36 3.88 6.08 -6.08
N ALA A 37 3.20 6.72 -5.13
CA ALA A 37 2.10 6.15 -4.36
C ALA A 37 0.75 6.72 -4.80
N PHE A 38 -0.26 5.86 -4.88
CA PHE A 38 -1.62 6.17 -5.32
C PHE A 38 -2.62 5.52 -4.38
N PHE A 39 -3.78 6.15 -4.23
CA PHE A 39 -4.86 5.58 -3.45
C PHE A 39 -6.21 6.01 -4.00
N THR A 40 -7.25 5.30 -3.60
CA THR A 40 -8.64 5.75 -3.75
C THR A 40 -9.55 5.01 -2.79
N LYS A 41 -10.66 5.65 -2.42
CA LYS A 41 -11.83 5.00 -1.85
C LYS A 41 -12.73 4.56 -2.98
N LEU A 42 -13.41 3.43 -2.80
CA LEU A 42 -14.33 2.85 -3.75
C LEU A 42 -15.71 2.79 -3.12
N ASP A 43 -16.73 3.20 -3.86
CA ASP A 43 -18.15 3.08 -3.49
C ASP A 43 -19.02 2.93 -4.74
N GLY A 44 -20.29 2.59 -4.53
CA GLY A 44 -21.22 2.41 -5.63
C GLY A 44 -21.79 3.70 -6.19
N GLU A 45 -21.71 4.80 -5.44
CA GLU A 45 -22.18 6.11 -5.90
C GLU A 45 -21.31 6.65 -7.06
N HIS A 46 -20.01 6.35 -7.05
CA HIS A 46 -19.09 6.73 -8.12
C HIS A 46 -19.14 5.82 -9.33
N SER A 47 -19.84 4.67 -9.26
CA SER A 47 -20.06 3.79 -10.42
C SER A 47 -20.94 4.44 -11.48
N VAL A 48 -20.79 4.03 -12.73
CA VAL A 48 -21.56 4.56 -13.86
C VAL A 48 -22.22 3.41 -14.63
N PRO A 49 -23.56 3.26 -14.55
CA PRO A 49 -24.49 3.98 -13.65
C PRO A 49 -24.19 3.73 -12.17
N HIS A 50 -24.78 4.50 -11.25
CA HIS A 50 -24.73 4.23 -9.81
C HIS A 50 -25.11 2.78 -9.52
N ALA A 51 -24.38 2.12 -8.60
CA ALA A 51 -24.49 0.68 -8.43
C ALA A 51 -24.75 0.28 -6.98
N ASP A 52 -23.82 -0.45 -6.34
CA ASP A 52 -24.02 -1.04 -5.03
C ASP A 52 -24.17 0.05 -3.93
N PRO A 53 -25.37 0.18 -3.29
CA PRO A 53 -25.65 1.34 -2.44
C PRO A 53 -24.91 1.31 -1.08
N ASP A 54 -24.45 0.14 -0.63
CA ASP A 54 -23.74 -0.03 0.65
C ASP A 54 -22.36 -0.69 0.51
N GLY A 55 -21.98 -1.04 -0.71
CA GLY A 55 -20.67 -1.55 -1.06
C GLY A 55 -19.58 -0.47 -0.97
N TYR A 56 -18.43 -0.82 -0.41
CA TYR A 56 -17.29 0.07 -0.35
C TYR A 56 -15.95 -0.66 -0.37
N GLY A 57 -14.87 0.08 -0.56
CA GLY A 57 -13.54 -0.47 -0.57
C GLY A 57 -12.44 0.57 -0.54
N THR A 58 -11.21 0.11 -0.55
CA THR A 58 -10.02 0.93 -0.70
C THR A 58 -9.03 0.28 -1.65
N PHE A 59 -8.34 1.11 -2.39
CA PHE A 59 -7.23 0.70 -3.23
C PHE A 59 -6.01 1.56 -2.92
N SER A 60 -4.86 0.92 -2.75
CA SER A 60 -3.57 1.59 -2.62
C SER A 60 -2.56 0.94 -3.54
N ALA A 61 -1.68 1.72 -4.14
CA ALA A 61 -0.67 1.22 -5.05
C ALA A 61 0.61 2.05 -5.01
N SER A 62 1.71 1.45 -5.43
CA SER A 62 2.98 2.13 -5.62
C SER A 62 3.70 1.63 -6.86
N PHE A 63 4.45 2.53 -7.50
CA PHE A 63 5.33 2.18 -8.61
C PHE A 63 6.79 2.08 -8.18
N SER A 64 7.46 1.03 -8.68
CA SER A 64 8.91 0.94 -8.75
C SER A 64 9.29 0.74 -10.22
N GLY A 65 9.70 1.80 -10.90
CA GLY A 65 9.87 1.79 -12.35
C GLY A 65 8.52 1.57 -13.07
N THR A 66 8.39 0.42 -13.75
CA THR A 66 7.16 -0.03 -14.42
C THR A 66 6.36 -1.06 -13.60
N LYS A 67 6.92 -1.52 -12.47
CA LYS A 67 6.26 -2.48 -11.59
C LYS A 67 5.27 -1.75 -10.69
N LEU A 68 3.98 -2.09 -10.81
CA LEU A 68 2.88 -1.63 -9.97
C LEU A 68 2.60 -2.69 -8.92
N CYS A 69 2.79 -2.38 -7.64
CA CYS A 69 2.35 -3.21 -6.52
C CYS A 69 1.15 -2.54 -5.86
N TYR A 70 0.12 -3.32 -5.53
CA TYR A 70 -1.15 -2.79 -5.03
C TYR A 70 -1.78 -3.68 -3.96
N GLY A 71 -2.65 -3.05 -3.16
CA GLY A 71 -3.60 -3.70 -2.27
C GLY A 71 -5.02 -3.23 -2.57
N LEU A 72 -5.97 -4.15 -2.56
CA LEU A 72 -7.39 -3.91 -2.77
C LEU A 72 -8.17 -4.54 -1.62
N GLN A 73 -8.99 -3.74 -0.96
CA GLN A 73 -9.94 -4.21 0.07
C GLN A 73 -11.36 -3.88 -0.37
N VAL A 74 -12.29 -4.80 -0.14
CA VAL A 74 -13.70 -4.65 -0.47
C VAL A 74 -14.59 -5.11 0.66
N PHE A 75 -15.73 -4.47 0.82
CA PHE A 75 -16.71 -4.77 1.85
C PHE A 75 -18.12 -4.61 1.27
N LYS A 76 -19.02 -5.51 1.67
CA LYS A 76 -20.46 -5.49 1.40
C LYS A 76 -20.87 -5.52 -0.09
N ILE A 77 -20.01 -5.93 -0.99
CA ILE A 77 -20.35 -6.05 -2.44
C ILE A 77 -20.91 -7.43 -2.83
N GLY A 78 -21.29 -8.23 -1.83
CA GLY A 78 -21.85 -9.57 -2.04
C GLY A 78 -20.81 -10.67 -2.14
N ALA A 79 -21.27 -11.92 -2.03
CA ALA A 79 -20.44 -13.10 -2.23
C ALA A 79 -20.61 -13.55 -3.68
N GLY A 80 -19.60 -13.51 -4.46
CA GLY A 80 -19.67 -14.00 -5.85
C GLY A 80 -18.36 -13.84 -6.55
N PRO A 81 -18.22 -14.36 -7.75
CA PRO A 81 -17.01 -14.11 -8.50
C PRO A 81 -16.87 -12.62 -8.71
N LEU A 82 -15.71 -12.13 -8.33
CA LEU A 82 -15.33 -10.73 -8.46
C LEU A 82 -14.36 -10.59 -9.63
N THR A 83 -14.44 -9.46 -10.32
CA THR A 83 -13.36 -8.99 -11.18
C THR A 83 -13.00 -7.56 -10.83
N ALA A 84 -11.75 -7.18 -10.98
CA ALA A 84 -11.31 -5.84 -10.69
C ALA A 84 -10.30 -5.36 -11.73
N HIS A 85 -10.39 -4.08 -12.07
CA HIS A 85 -9.56 -3.49 -13.12
C HIS A 85 -9.20 -2.04 -12.79
N ILE A 86 -8.07 -1.57 -13.35
CA ILE A 86 -7.86 -0.15 -13.59
C ILE A 86 -8.33 0.15 -15.00
N HIS A 87 -9.22 1.12 -15.15
CA HIS A 87 -9.75 1.63 -16.39
C HIS A 87 -9.20 3.02 -16.68
N GLN A 88 -9.38 3.50 -17.91
CA GLN A 88 -9.03 4.86 -18.30
C GLN A 88 -10.25 5.64 -18.74
N ALA A 89 -10.73 6.54 -17.89
CA ALA A 89 -11.72 7.58 -18.20
C ALA A 89 -11.72 8.62 -17.06
N PRO A 90 -12.22 9.84 -17.28
CA PRO A 90 -12.47 10.80 -16.22
C PRO A 90 -13.64 10.37 -15.34
N VAL A 91 -13.84 11.12 -14.24
CA VAL A 91 -15.00 10.96 -13.36
C VAL A 91 -16.32 11.03 -14.18
N GLY A 92 -17.28 10.16 -13.86
CA GLY A 92 -18.60 10.12 -14.50
C GLY A 92 -18.63 9.47 -15.89
N ALA A 93 -17.52 8.92 -16.39
CA ALA A 93 -17.49 8.22 -17.66
C ALA A 93 -16.91 6.81 -17.54
N ASN A 94 -17.41 5.86 -18.31
CA ASN A 94 -16.82 4.54 -18.46
C ASN A 94 -15.75 4.52 -19.54
N GLY A 95 -14.71 3.74 -19.34
CA GLY A 95 -13.59 3.62 -20.26
C GLY A 95 -12.99 2.23 -20.34
N PRO A 96 -12.04 2.03 -21.26
CA PRO A 96 -11.45 0.72 -21.49
C PRO A 96 -10.59 0.25 -20.31
N ILE A 97 -10.55 -1.07 -20.11
CA ILE A 97 -9.64 -1.74 -19.17
C ILE A 97 -8.19 -1.48 -19.60
N LYS A 98 -7.35 -1.13 -18.65
CA LYS A 98 -5.90 -0.95 -18.84
C LYS A 98 -5.07 -1.95 -18.04
N VAL A 99 -5.53 -2.34 -16.83
CA VAL A 99 -4.82 -3.28 -15.96
C VAL A 99 -5.82 -4.21 -15.30
N GLY A 100 -5.62 -5.53 -15.42
CA GLY A 100 -6.31 -6.51 -14.60
C GLY A 100 -5.74 -6.52 -13.18
N LEU A 101 -6.61 -6.65 -12.19
CA LEU A 101 -6.22 -6.73 -10.78
C LEU A 101 -6.63 -8.08 -10.18
N ASN A 102 -5.81 -8.62 -9.28
CA ASN A 102 -6.24 -9.75 -8.45
C ASN A 102 -7.33 -9.26 -7.49
N VAL A 103 -8.36 -10.08 -7.34
CA VAL A 103 -9.51 -9.77 -6.50
C VAL A 103 -9.43 -10.50 -5.16
N PRO A 104 -10.06 -9.95 -4.11
CA PRO A 104 -10.34 -10.69 -2.88
C PRO A 104 -11.16 -11.96 -3.16
N SER A 105 -11.02 -12.97 -2.31
CA SER A 105 -11.81 -14.21 -2.37
C SER A 105 -13.28 -14.03 -1.95
N SER A 106 -13.62 -12.91 -1.32
CA SER A 106 -14.97 -12.58 -0.87
C SER A 106 -15.24 -11.07 -1.04
N GLY A 107 -16.46 -10.73 -1.44
CA GLY A 107 -16.94 -9.35 -1.46
C GLY A 107 -17.64 -8.91 -0.18
N VAL A 108 -17.95 -9.84 0.75
CA VAL A 108 -18.54 -9.50 2.06
C VAL A 108 -17.53 -8.73 2.91
N ALA A 109 -16.32 -9.28 3.04
CA ALA A 109 -15.13 -8.62 3.57
C ALA A 109 -13.92 -9.34 3.02
N GLY A 110 -13.11 -8.69 2.22
CA GLY A 110 -11.98 -9.34 1.57
C GLY A 110 -10.86 -8.40 1.19
N ALA A 111 -9.66 -8.96 1.13
CA ALA A 111 -8.45 -8.25 0.71
C ALA A 111 -7.64 -9.07 -0.28
N SER A 112 -6.99 -8.41 -1.21
CA SER A 112 -6.00 -8.98 -2.11
C SER A 112 -4.82 -8.04 -2.26
N ALA A 113 -3.66 -8.58 -2.57
CA ALA A 113 -2.47 -7.81 -2.91
C ALA A 113 -1.69 -8.52 -4.01
N ALA A 114 -1.13 -7.77 -4.93
CA ALA A 114 -0.27 -8.31 -5.99
C ALA A 114 0.63 -7.21 -6.58
N CYS A 115 1.56 -7.66 -7.40
CA CYS A 115 2.36 -6.78 -8.25
C CYS A 115 2.23 -7.22 -9.71
N THR A 116 2.18 -6.26 -10.61
CA THR A 116 2.20 -6.49 -12.06
C THR A 116 3.17 -5.53 -12.74
N THR A 117 3.72 -5.94 -13.88
CA THR A 117 4.60 -5.07 -14.67
C THR A 117 3.81 -4.51 -15.84
N LEU A 118 3.80 -3.20 -15.96
CA LEU A 118 3.13 -2.47 -17.03
C LEU A 118 4.13 -2.12 -18.13
N THR A 119 3.63 -1.74 -19.30
CA THR A 119 4.47 -1.06 -20.30
C THR A 119 4.94 0.28 -19.76
N THR A 120 6.12 0.73 -20.19
CA THR A 120 6.65 2.04 -19.79
C THR A 120 5.67 3.18 -20.11
N THR A 121 5.02 3.12 -21.28
CA THR A 121 4.01 4.10 -21.70
C THR A 121 2.84 4.18 -20.72
N LEU A 122 2.26 3.03 -20.34
CA LEU A 122 1.10 2.99 -19.43
C LEU A 122 1.49 3.42 -18.01
N ALA A 123 2.64 2.92 -17.49
CA ALA A 123 3.13 3.31 -16.18
C ALA A 123 3.37 4.82 -16.07
N ASN A 124 3.98 5.42 -17.10
CA ASN A 124 4.22 6.87 -17.14
C ASN A 124 2.91 7.66 -17.29
N ALA A 125 1.96 7.17 -18.08
CA ALA A 125 0.65 7.81 -18.24
C ALA A 125 -0.15 7.85 -16.94
N ILE A 126 -0.18 6.74 -16.17
CA ILE A 126 -0.85 6.70 -14.86
C ILE A 126 -0.16 7.64 -13.87
N LYS A 127 1.17 7.63 -13.81
CA LYS A 127 1.95 8.52 -12.92
C LYS A 127 1.75 9.99 -13.24
N ALA A 128 1.68 10.34 -14.52
CA ALA A 128 1.54 11.73 -14.96
C ALA A 128 0.12 12.29 -14.74
N ASN A 129 -0.91 11.46 -14.88
CA ASN A 129 -2.30 11.88 -14.72
C ASN A 129 -3.15 10.75 -14.11
N PRO A 130 -3.02 10.47 -12.80
CA PRO A 130 -3.78 9.43 -12.14
C PRO A 130 -5.30 9.67 -12.21
N HIS A 131 -5.75 10.91 -12.19
CA HIS A 131 -7.17 11.27 -12.29
C HIS A 131 -7.84 10.86 -13.63
N ALA A 132 -7.06 10.52 -14.65
CA ALA A 132 -7.59 9.93 -15.88
C ALA A 132 -7.84 8.42 -15.77
N TYR A 133 -7.60 7.83 -14.59
CA TYR A 133 -7.76 6.39 -14.34
C TYR A 133 -8.60 6.15 -13.10
N TYR A 134 -9.34 5.04 -13.09
CA TYR A 134 -10.15 4.63 -11.95
C TYR A 134 -10.04 3.13 -11.70
N VAL A 135 -10.20 2.73 -10.46
CA VAL A 135 -10.37 1.33 -10.06
C VAL A 135 -11.85 1.01 -10.07
N ASN A 136 -12.20 -0.15 -10.62
CA ASN A 136 -13.56 -0.66 -10.61
C ASN A 136 -13.56 -2.13 -10.19
N VAL A 137 -14.48 -2.50 -9.30
CA VAL A 137 -14.71 -3.88 -8.88
C VAL A 137 -16.10 -4.27 -9.34
N HIS A 138 -16.21 -5.39 -10.03
CA HIS A 138 -17.44 -5.90 -10.62
C HIS A 138 -17.91 -7.14 -9.87
N THR A 139 -19.21 -7.34 -9.85
CA THR A 139 -19.88 -8.54 -9.37
C THR A 139 -20.90 -9.02 -10.41
N ASN A 140 -21.46 -10.22 -10.21
CA ASN A 140 -22.54 -10.69 -11.07
C ASN A 140 -23.79 -9.79 -11.01
N ALA A 141 -24.08 -9.20 -9.84
CA ALA A 141 -25.20 -8.26 -9.69
C ALA A 141 -24.93 -6.91 -10.36
N PHE A 142 -23.67 -6.51 -10.41
CA PHE A 142 -23.23 -5.23 -10.97
C PHE A 142 -22.09 -5.45 -11.99
N PRO A 143 -22.42 -5.97 -13.19
CA PRO A 143 -21.39 -6.30 -14.20
C PRO A 143 -20.69 -5.07 -14.78
N ASN A 144 -21.29 -3.88 -14.68
CA ASN A 144 -20.66 -2.61 -15.08
C ASN A 144 -19.79 -1.98 -13.97
N GLY A 145 -19.74 -2.58 -12.79
CA GLY A 145 -19.00 -2.14 -11.62
C GLY A 145 -19.90 -1.96 -10.42
N ALA A 146 -19.61 -2.68 -9.33
CA ALA A 146 -20.29 -2.55 -8.04
C ALA A 146 -19.79 -1.32 -7.29
N ILE A 147 -18.48 -1.16 -7.21
CA ILE A 147 -17.82 -0.04 -6.54
C ILE A 147 -16.68 0.51 -7.41
N ARG A 148 -16.53 1.82 -7.41
CA ARG A 148 -15.57 2.55 -8.23
C ARG A 148 -14.90 3.69 -7.45
N GLY A 149 -13.67 4.04 -7.81
CA GLY A 149 -12.97 5.21 -7.30
C GLY A 149 -11.91 5.72 -8.27
N GLN A 150 -11.84 7.03 -8.45
CA GLN A 150 -10.81 7.66 -9.29
C GLN A 150 -9.47 7.61 -8.57
N LEU A 151 -8.38 7.37 -9.28
CA LEU A 151 -7.04 7.32 -8.69
C LEU A 151 -6.58 8.72 -8.29
N PHE A 152 -5.98 8.80 -7.11
CA PHE A 152 -5.31 9.99 -6.60
C PHE A 152 -3.85 9.67 -6.28
N GLN A 153 -2.98 10.64 -6.50
CA GLN A 153 -1.60 10.54 -6.07
C GLN A 153 -1.50 10.91 -4.59
N ALA A 154 -0.81 10.08 -3.80
CA ALA A 154 -0.47 10.45 -2.44
C ALA A 154 0.59 11.56 -2.48
N THR A 155 0.23 12.76 -2.05
CA THR A 155 1.19 13.85 -1.83
C THR A 155 1.80 13.69 -0.44
N ALA A 156 3.12 13.60 -0.35
CA ALA A 156 3.80 13.66 0.94
C ALA A 156 3.54 15.04 1.57
N GLY A 157 2.82 15.11 2.69
CA GLY A 157 2.74 16.31 3.52
C GLY A 157 1.41 17.04 3.58
N GLN A 158 0.26 16.40 3.40
CA GLN A 158 -1.05 17.00 3.68
C GLN A 158 -1.72 16.44 4.95
N ASP A 159 -0.90 16.11 5.95
CA ASP A 159 -1.38 15.84 7.31
C ASP A 159 -1.22 17.12 8.14
N GLN A 160 -2.11 18.08 7.96
CA GLN A 160 -2.33 19.19 8.90
C GLN A 160 -3.83 19.49 9.01
#